data_52c18e4a64dbb10e550c03dcfa8d0310
#
_entry.id   52c18e4a64dbb10e550c03dcfa8d0310
#
_cell.length_a   1.000
_cell.length_b   1.000
_cell.length_c   1.000
_cell.angle_alpha   90.00
_cell.angle_beta   90.00
_cell.angle_gamma   90.00
#
_symmetry.space_group_name_H-M   'P 1'
#
loop_
_entity.id
_entity.type
_entity.pdbx_description
1 polymer ?
#
loop_
_entity_poly.entity_id
_entity_poly.type
_entity_poly.pdbx_seq_one_letter_code
_entity_poly.pdbx_strand_id
1 'polypeptide(L)'
;MLWEGGDFGGITSRLNQRWQLTNEEKRELQEQLARLQQEHRDLDAAIVALQDTPGADILQVQRLKKRKLYLRDRISFIEDQLTPDIIA
;
A
#
# COMPACT_ATOMS: atom_id res chain seq x y z
N MET A 1 -9.86 -18.35 -29.15
CA MET A 1 -9.91 -17.67 -30.12
C MET A 1 -10.29 -16.28 -29.92
N LEU A 2 -11.50 -15.98 -30.09
CA LEU A 2 -11.94 -14.63 -29.95
C LEU A 2 -11.59 -14.07 -28.62
N TRP A 3 -11.73 -14.87 -27.63
CA TRP A 3 -11.47 -14.39 -26.29
C TRP A 3 -10.03 -13.97 -26.13
N GLU A 4 -9.17 -14.50 -26.92
CA GLU A 4 -7.77 -14.15 -26.80
C GLU A 4 -7.56 -12.69 -27.15
N GLY A 5 -8.21 -12.23 -28.19
CA GLY A 5 -8.10 -10.86 -28.54
C GLY A 5 -8.64 -9.96 -27.46
N GLY A 6 -9.74 -10.37 -26.87
CA GLY A 6 -10.32 -9.60 -25.79
C GLY A 6 -9.39 -9.52 -24.60
N ASP A 7 -8.75 -10.62 -24.29
CA ASP A 7 -7.83 -10.62 -23.18
C ASP A 7 -6.68 -9.68 -23.40
N PHE A 8 -6.12 -9.71 -24.58
CA PHE A 8 -5.03 -8.81 -24.87
C PHE A 8 -5.46 -7.37 -24.74
N GLY A 9 -6.63 -7.07 -25.26
CA GLY A 9 -7.13 -5.73 -25.14
C GLY A 9 -7.30 -5.32 -23.70
N GLY A 10 -7.79 -6.23 -22.88
CA GLY A 10 -7.95 -5.93 -21.48
C GLY A 10 -6.65 -5.65 -20.80
N ILE A 11 -5.65 -6.43 -21.09
CA ILE A 11 -4.34 -6.24 -20.48
C ILE A 11 -3.77 -4.90 -20.90
N THR A 12 -3.88 -4.59 -22.16
CA THR A 12 -3.37 -3.33 -22.66
C THR A 12 -4.08 -2.16 -21.98
N SER A 13 -5.38 -2.29 -21.80
CA SER A 13 -6.13 -1.25 -21.14
C SER A 13 -5.65 -1.03 -19.72
N ARG A 14 -5.36 -2.10 -19.02
CA ARG A 14 -4.86 -1.97 -17.65
C ARG A 14 -3.55 -1.21 -17.62
N LEU A 15 -2.66 -1.50 -18.53
CA LEU A 15 -1.40 -0.80 -18.57
C LEU A 15 -1.62 0.67 -18.82
N ASN A 16 -2.51 1.00 -19.72
CA ASN A 16 -2.82 2.39 -19.98
C ASN A 16 -3.42 3.06 -18.76
N GLN A 17 -4.26 2.34 -18.02
CA GLN A 17 -4.88 2.91 -16.85
C GLN A 17 -3.86 3.22 -15.76
N ARG A 18 -2.79 2.45 -15.70
CA ARG A 18 -1.76 2.76 -14.72
C ARG A 18 -1.15 4.13 -14.96
N TRP A 19 -1.08 4.51 -16.24
CA TRP A 19 -0.52 5.81 -16.57
C TRP A 19 -1.54 6.91 -16.45
N GLN A 20 -2.82 6.55 -16.64
CA GLN A 20 -3.87 7.55 -16.66
C GLN A 20 -4.97 7.20 -15.68
N LEU A 21 -4.67 7.32 -14.41
CA LEU A 21 -5.67 7.08 -13.40
C LEU A 21 -6.78 8.12 -13.49
N THR A 22 -8.00 7.68 -13.31
CA THR A 22 -9.12 8.60 -13.28
C THR A 22 -9.11 9.35 -11.95
N ASN A 23 -9.85 10.42 -11.88
CA ASN A 23 -9.93 11.18 -10.64
C ASN A 23 -10.49 10.35 -9.51
N GLU A 24 -11.47 9.50 -9.82
CA GLU A 24 -12.04 8.63 -8.80
C GLU A 24 -11.02 7.62 -8.30
N GLU A 25 -10.27 7.04 -9.22
CA GLU A 25 -9.25 6.08 -8.82
C GLU A 25 -8.18 6.73 -7.98
N LYS A 26 -7.77 7.93 -8.34
CA LYS A 26 -6.80 8.64 -7.54
C LYS A 26 -7.32 8.92 -6.15
N ARG A 27 -8.58 9.31 -6.06
CA ARG A 27 -9.18 9.59 -4.77
C ARG A 27 -9.22 8.34 -3.90
N GLU A 28 -9.61 7.22 -4.49
CA GLU A 28 -9.64 5.97 -3.74
C GLU A 28 -8.27 5.58 -3.25
N LEU A 29 -7.27 5.72 -4.10
CA LEU A 29 -5.92 5.40 -3.69
C LEU A 29 -5.44 6.34 -2.60
N GLN A 30 -5.78 7.61 -2.70
CA GLN A 30 -5.41 8.56 -1.66
C GLN A 30 -6.06 8.24 -0.33
N GLU A 31 -7.32 7.80 -0.37
CA GLU A 31 -8.00 7.40 0.85
C GLU A 31 -7.36 6.17 1.46
N GLN A 32 -7.04 5.19 0.62
CA GLN A 32 -6.36 4.00 1.11
C GLN A 32 -5.00 4.35 1.68
N LEU A 33 -4.30 5.24 1.01
CA LEU A 33 -2.98 5.67 1.48
C LEU A 33 -3.07 6.31 2.84
N ALA A 34 -4.03 7.20 3.03
CA ALA A 34 -4.19 7.88 4.31
C ALA A 34 -4.49 6.87 5.41
N ARG A 35 -5.34 5.88 5.10
CA ARG A 35 -5.71 4.87 6.08
C ARG A 35 -4.52 4.01 6.44
N LEU A 36 -3.75 3.60 5.44
CA LEU A 36 -2.58 2.78 5.69
C LEU A 36 -1.52 3.54 6.46
N GLN A 37 -1.35 4.81 6.17
CA GLN A 37 -0.40 5.64 6.90
C GLN A 37 -0.81 5.77 8.36
N GLN A 38 -2.10 5.90 8.62
CA GLN A 38 -2.57 5.98 9.99
C GLN A 38 -2.33 4.67 10.72
N GLU A 39 -2.61 3.54 10.07
CA GLU A 39 -2.33 2.25 10.69
C GLU A 39 -0.84 2.06 10.95
N HIS A 40 -0.03 2.52 10.02
CA HIS A 40 1.42 2.41 10.18
C HIS A 40 1.88 3.17 11.41
N ARG A 41 1.37 4.37 11.61
CA ARG A 41 1.71 5.17 12.78
C ARG A 41 1.23 4.51 14.06
N ASP A 42 0.02 3.96 14.02
CA ASP A 42 -0.51 3.29 15.20
C ASP A 42 0.34 2.10 15.57
N LEU A 43 0.77 1.31 14.58
CA LEU A 43 1.62 0.17 14.84
C LEU A 43 2.97 0.59 15.37
N ASP A 44 3.53 1.64 14.82
CA ASP A 44 4.82 2.11 15.27
C ASP A 44 4.74 2.52 16.74
N ALA A 45 3.71 3.24 17.12
CA ALA A 45 3.52 3.64 18.50
C ALA A 45 3.31 2.43 19.39
N ALA A 46 2.55 1.45 18.93
CA ALA A 46 2.31 0.25 19.71
C ALA A 46 3.61 -0.53 19.93
N ILE A 47 4.44 -0.62 18.90
CA ILE A 47 5.70 -1.33 18.99
C ILE A 47 6.60 -0.65 20.02
N VAL A 48 6.70 0.66 19.96
CA VAL A 48 7.53 1.41 20.90
C VAL A 48 7.02 1.19 22.33
N ALA A 49 5.71 1.27 22.51
CA ALA A 49 5.13 1.09 23.84
C ALA A 49 5.42 -0.30 24.38
N LEU A 50 5.33 -1.33 23.54
CA LEU A 50 5.60 -2.69 23.96
C LEU A 50 7.07 -2.89 24.27
N GLN A 51 7.95 -2.30 23.49
CA GLN A 51 9.37 -2.43 23.72
C GLN A 51 9.79 -1.80 25.04
N ASP A 52 9.08 -0.76 25.44
CA ASP A 52 9.38 -0.10 26.70
C ASP A 52 8.78 -0.82 27.91
N THR A 53 7.90 -1.77 27.68
CA THR A 53 7.22 -2.46 28.75
C THR A 53 8.01 -3.69 29.17
N PRO A 54 8.43 -3.78 30.43
CA PRO A 54 9.15 -4.95 30.92
C PRO A 54 8.23 -6.17 30.83
N GLY A 55 8.73 -7.26 30.32
CA GLY A 55 7.94 -8.47 30.23
C GLY A 55 7.01 -8.54 29.04
N ALA A 56 7.16 -7.62 28.11
CA ALA A 56 6.33 -7.67 26.92
C ALA A 56 6.64 -8.92 26.10
N ASP A 57 5.62 -9.39 25.38
CA ASP A 57 5.75 -10.59 24.57
C ASP A 57 6.54 -10.28 23.31
N ILE A 58 7.69 -10.89 23.19
CA ILE A 58 8.55 -10.67 22.03
C ILE A 58 7.87 -11.11 20.75
N LEU A 59 7.11 -12.19 20.81
CA LEU A 59 6.41 -12.68 19.63
C LEU A 59 5.40 -11.65 19.13
N GLN A 60 4.73 -10.99 20.06
CA GLN A 60 3.77 -9.97 19.67
C GLN A 60 4.46 -8.80 19.01
N VAL A 61 5.59 -8.40 19.55
CA VAL A 61 6.37 -7.32 18.95
C VAL A 61 6.79 -7.69 17.53
N GLN A 62 7.23 -8.92 17.34
CA GLN A 62 7.64 -9.36 16.03
C GLN A 62 6.49 -9.37 15.04
N ARG A 63 5.31 -9.78 15.49
CA ARG A 63 4.13 -9.76 14.63
C ARG A 63 3.78 -8.35 14.21
N LEU A 64 3.84 -7.42 15.15
CA LEU A 64 3.55 -6.03 14.83
C LEU A 64 4.57 -5.45 13.87
N LYS A 65 5.83 -5.83 14.03
CA LYS A 65 6.87 -5.36 13.11
C LYS A 65 6.64 -5.89 11.70
N LYS A 66 6.23 -7.14 11.58
CA LYS A 66 5.92 -7.70 10.27
C LYS A 66 4.76 -6.97 9.62
N ARG A 67 3.73 -6.68 10.41
CA ARG A 67 2.59 -5.95 9.86
C ARG A 67 3.00 -4.54 9.46
N LYS A 68 3.86 -3.91 10.23
CA LYS A 68 4.35 -2.59 9.90
C LYS A 68 5.07 -2.60 8.56
N LEU A 69 5.90 -3.62 8.33
CA LEU A 69 6.60 -3.74 7.05
C LEU A 69 5.62 -3.95 5.91
N TYR A 70 4.61 -4.77 6.13
CA TYR A 70 3.60 -5.00 5.11
C TYR A 70 2.90 -3.68 4.76
N LEU A 71 2.52 -2.91 5.76
CA LEU A 71 1.85 -1.64 5.51
C LEU A 71 2.78 -0.68 4.79
N ARG A 72 4.04 -0.65 5.16
CA ARG A 72 5.00 0.20 4.50
C ARG A 72 5.12 -0.14 3.02
N ASP A 73 5.16 -1.42 2.70
CA ASP A 73 5.24 -1.85 1.32
C ASP A 73 4.00 -1.42 0.55
N ARG A 74 2.84 -1.57 1.15
CA ARG A 74 1.60 -1.16 0.51
C ARG A 74 1.56 0.35 0.30
N ILE A 75 1.99 1.10 1.28
CA ILE A 75 2.05 2.55 1.18
C ILE A 75 2.95 2.96 0.03
N SER A 76 4.12 2.37 -0.04
CA SER A 76 5.07 2.68 -1.09
C SER A 76 4.50 2.37 -2.46
N PHE A 77 3.82 1.24 -2.58
CA PHE A 77 3.21 0.84 -3.83
C PHE A 77 2.16 1.86 -4.28
N ILE A 78 1.32 2.30 -3.36
CA ILE A 78 0.27 3.24 -3.68
C ILE A 78 0.86 4.61 -4.03
N GLU A 79 1.87 5.02 -3.30
CA GLU A 79 2.53 6.29 -3.60
C GLU A 79 3.13 6.28 -5.00
N ASP A 80 3.72 5.18 -5.39
CA ASP A 80 4.25 5.05 -6.73
C ASP A 80 3.18 5.20 -7.79
N GLN A 81 2.01 4.69 -7.51
CA GLN A 81 0.90 4.80 -8.45
C GLN A 81 0.35 6.20 -8.54
N LEU A 82 0.35 6.92 -7.43
CA LEU A 82 -0.18 8.26 -7.41
C LEU A 82 0.77 9.30 -7.99
N THR A 83 2.05 9.04 -7.94
CA THR A 83 3.03 10.01 -8.41
C THR A 83 4.06 9.37 -9.30
N PRO A 84 3.66 8.84 -10.44
CA PRO A 84 4.59 8.16 -11.33
C PRO A 84 5.53 9.11 -12.03
N ASP A 85 5.16 10.36 -12.11
CA ASP A 85 5.94 11.29 -12.85
C ASP A 85 6.97 12.04 -12.09
N ILE A 86 7.07 11.76 -10.85
CA ILE A 86 7.99 12.47 -10.04
C ILE A 86 9.38 12.38 -10.54
N ILE A 87 9.66 11.30 -11.12
CA ILE A 87 10.98 11.11 -11.56
C ILE A 87 11.41 12.07 -12.59
N ALA A 88 10.52 12.44 -13.39
CA ALA A 88 10.83 13.39 -14.40
C ALA A 88 11.11 14.74 -13.77
#